data_5bcfe3c781813575188a00eb037890be
#
_entry.id   5bcfe3c781813575188a00eb037890be
#
_cell.length_a   1.000
_cell.length_b   1.000
_cell.length_c   1.000
_cell.angle_alpha   90.00
_cell.angle_beta   90.00
_cell.angle_gamma   90.00
#
_symmetry.space_group_name_H-M   'P 1'
#
loop_
_entity.id
_entity.type
_entity.pdbx_description
1 polymer ?
#
loop_
_entity_poly.entity_id
_entity_poly.type
_entity_poly.pdbx_seq_one_letter_code
_entity_poly.pdbx_strand_id
1 'polypeptide(L)'
;QYGSVSFKELKEICAKKSNELGLKVEFAQSNVEGELVNIIQESRKKFDGIIINAAAFTHTSVAIRDALDIFKKPIIELHISNIYKREEFRQKSLISDIVTGGIFGLGIEGYILAIISMQKLLKNEN
;
A
#
# COMPACT_ATOMS: atom_id res chain seq x y z
N GLN A 1 1.55 4.81 14.71
CA GLN A 1 0.46 5.77 14.80
C GLN A 1 0.39 6.59 13.51
N TYR A 2 -0.80 6.97 13.10
CA TYR A 2 -1.07 7.63 11.83
C TYR A 2 -1.72 8.99 12.09
N GLY A 3 -0.90 9.98 12.44
CA GLY A 3 -1.39 11.27 12.90
C GLY A 3 -2.13 11.11 14.23
N SER A 4 -3.37 11.55 14.29
CA SER A 4 -4.22 11.40 15.48
C SER A 4 -5.01 10.09 15.48
N VAL A 5 -4.82 9.22 14.48
CA VAL A 5 -5.56 7.97 14.32
C VAL A 5 -4.67 6.80 14.72
N SER A 6 -5.18 5.90 15.56
CA SER A 6 -4.47 4.67 15.91
C SER A 6 -4.54 3.66 14.80
N PHE A 7 -3.67 2.65 14.85
CA PHE A 7 -3.71 1.55 13.87
C PHE A 7 -5.06 0.82 13.90
N LYS A 8 -5.62 0.63 15.08
CA LYS A 8 -6.94 0.00 15.24
C LYS A 8 -8.03 0.81 14.53
N GLU A 9 -8.03 2.13 14.75
CA GLU A 9 -8.99 3.01 14.10
C GLU A 9 -8.82 3.02 12.59
N LEU A 10 -7.59 3.01 12.11
CA LEU A 10 -7.30 2.94 10.67
C LEU A 10 -7.86 1.66 10.06
N LYS A 11 -7.66 0.53 10.74
CA LYS A 11 -8.22 -0.75 10.28
C LYS A 11 -9.73 -0.70 10.19
N GLU A 12 -10.39 -0.10 11.17
CA GLU A 12 -11.85 0.02 11.19
C GLU A 12 -12.36 0.90 10.05
N ILE A 13 -11.69 2.04 9.81
CA ILE A 13 -12.05 2.96 8.73
C ILE A 13 -11.92 2.25 7.38
N CYS A 14 -10.83 1.55 7.16
CA CYS A 14 -10.59 0.85 5.89
C CYS A 14 -11.53 -0.33 5.70
N ALA A 15 -11.81 -1.07 6.78
CA ALA A 15 -12.73 -2.20 6.71
C ALA A 15 -14.14 -1.74 6.34
N LYS A 16 -14.58 -0.62 6.91
CA LYS A 16 -15.89 -0.05 6.62
C LYS A 16 -15.99 0.35 5.14
N LYS A 17 -14.99 1.08 4.65
CA LYS A 17 -14.99 1.51 3.24
C LYS A 17 -14.93 0.31 2.29
N SER A 18 -14.10 -0.66 2.59
CA SER A 18 -13.98 -1.87 1.77
C SER A 18 -15.30 -2.62 1.71
N ASN A 19 -15.96 -2.76 2.84
CA ASN A 19 -17.25 -3.44 2.90
C ASN A 19 -18.32 -2.72 2.08
N GLU A 20 -18.34 -1.39 2.14
CA GLU A 20 -19.26 -0.58 1.33
C GLU A 20 -19.05 -0.80 -0.16
N LEU A 21 -17.82 -1.08 -0.56
CA LEU A 21 -17.46 -1.27 -1.97
C LEU A 21 -17.45 -2.73 -2.41
N GLY A 22 -17.84 -3.65 -1.54
CA GLY A 22 -17.87 -5.06 -1.86
C GLY A 22 -16.51 -5.73 -1.90
N LEU A 23 -15.52 -5.15 -1.21
CA LEU A 23 -14.17 -5.71 -1.12
C LEU A 23 -13.93 -6.33 0.24
N LYS A 24 -13.10 -7.36 0.28
CA LYS A 24 -12.55 -7.88 1.53
C LYS A 24 -11.15 -7.32 1.68
N VAL A 25 -10.86 -6.73 2.84
CA VAL A 25 -9.54 -6.20 3.12
C VAL A 25 -8.92 -6.98 4.27
N GLU A 26 -7.64 -7.26 4.13
CA GLU A 26 -6.84 -7.88 5.18
C GLU A 26 -5.64 -6.98 5.43
N PHE A 27 -5.38 -6.69 6.69
CA PHE A 27 -4.30 -5.81 7.09
C PHE A 27 -3.10 -6.60 7.57
N ALA A 28 -1.92 -6.13 7.22
CA ALA A 28 -0.69 -6.63 7.76
C ALA A 28 0.22 -5.45 8.02
N GLN A 29 1.01 -5.53 9.06
CA GLN A 29 1.97 -4.50 9.42
C GLN A 29 3.21 -5.16 10.00
N SER A 30 4.38 -4.69 9.55
CA SER A 30 5.65 -5.15 10.11
C SER A 30 6.71 -4.10 9.84
N ASN A 31 7.64 -3.94 10.77
CA ASN A 31 8.85 -3.14 10.57
C ASN A 31 10.06 -4.03 10.28
N VAL A 32 9.82 -5.29 9.95
CA VAL A 32 10.86 -6.25 9.59
C VAL A 32 10.77 -6.52 8.09
N GLU A 33 11.81 -6.20 7.37
CA GLU A 33 11.83 -6.30 5.90
C GLU A 33 11.48 -7.72 5.40
N GLY A 34 12.08 -8.75 6.00
CA GLY A 34 11.81 -10.12 5.59
C GLY A 34 10.38 -10.56 5.81
N GLU A 35 9.73 -10.05 6.86
CA GLU A 35 8.31 -10.34 7.11
C GLU A 35 7.43 -9.71 6.04
N LEU A 36 7.73 -8.48 5.64
CA LEU A 36 7.00 -7.81 4.57
C LEU A 36 7.16 -8.55 3.24
N VAL A 37 8.36 -9.00 2.94
CA VAL A 37 8.60 -9.79 1.74
C VAL A 37 7.76 -11.07 1.75
N ASN A 38 7.71 -11.77 2.89
CA ASN A 38 6.91 -12.98 3.02
C ASN A 38 5.42 -12.71 2.83
N ILE A 39 4.91 -11.63 3.43
CA ILE A 39 3.50 -11.24 3.29
C ILE A 39 3.17 -10.97 1.82
N ILE A 40 4.02 -10.24 1.13
CA ILE A 40 3.82 -9.93 -0.29
C ILE A 40 3.82 -11.20 -1.12
N GLN A 41 4.76 -12.11 -0.88
CA GLN A 41 4.84 -13.36 -1.61
C GLN A 41 3.60 -14.23 -1.40
N GLU A 42 3.11 -14.31 -0.17
CA GLU A 42 1.89 -15.06 0.14
C GLU A 42 0.66 -14.44 -0.50
N SER A 43 0.66 -13.12 -0.66
CA SER A 43 -0.46 -12.39 -1.26
C SER A 43 -0.73 -12.80 -2.70
N ARG A 44 0.26 -13.30 -3.41
CA ARG A 44 0.09 -13.76 -4.80
C ARG A 44 -0.99 -14.81 -4.94
N LYS A 45 -1.17 -15.65 -3.93
CA LYS A 45 -2.13 -16.75 -3.96
C LYS A 45 -3.48 -16.39 -3.35
N LYS A 46 -3.54 -15.34 -2.55
CA LYS A 46 -4.69 -15.06 -1.72
C LYS A 46 -5.46 -13.81 -2.11
N PHE A 47 -4.80 -12.85 -2.75
CA PHE A 47 -5.36 -11.52 -2.94
C PHE A 47 -5.28 -11.07 -4.38
N ASP A 48 -6.19 -10.16 -4.74
CA ASP A 48 -6.29 -9.63 -6.10
C ASP A 48 -5.59 -8.29 -6.25
N GLY A 49 -5.16 -7.68 -5.15
CA GLY A 49 -4.47 -6.40 -5.18
C GLY A 49 -3.76 -6.13 -3.87
N ILE A 50 -2.83 -5.18 -3.90
CA ILE A 50 -2.08 -4.74 -2.72
C ILE A 50 -2.11 -3.22 -2.66
N ILE A 51 -2.37 -2.69 -1.47
CA ILE A 51 -2.13 -1.28 -1.15
C ILE A 51 -0.97 -1.31 -0.15
N ILE A 52 0.14 -0.68 -0.50
CA ILE A 52 1.34 -0.76 0.32
C ILE A 52 1.83 0.62 0.74
N ASN A 53 2.01 0.79 2.05
CA ASN A 53 2.78 1.86 2.64
C ASN A 53 4.05 1.24 3.22
N ALA A 54 5.10 1.23 2.43
CA ALA A 54 6.36 0.58 2.82
C ALA A 54 7.23 1.48 3.72
N ALA A 55 6.75 2.68 4.05
CA ALA A 55 7.46 3.63 4.90
C ALA A 55 8.91 3.82 4.43
N ALA A 56 9.88 3.74 5.33
CA ALA A 56 11.28 3.96 4.97
C ALA A 56 11.83 2.91 4.00
N PHE A 57 11.27 1.70 3.97
CA PHE A 57 11.71 0.67 3.03
C PHE A 57 11.44 1.06 1.57
N THR A 58 10.53 1.99 1.33
CA THR A 58 10.28 2.54 -0.02
C THR A 58 11.56 3.04 -0.66
N HIS A 59 12.48 3.56 0.14
CA HIS A 59 13.69 4.24 -0.33
C HIS A 59 14.93 3.34 -0.30
N THR A 60 14.82 2.14 0.27
CA THR A 60 16.00 1.31 0.56
C THR A 60 15.87 -0.15 0.13
N SER A 61 14.64 -0.69 0.01
CA SER A 61 14.48 -2.14 -0.10
C SER A 61 14.33 -2.62 -1.54
N VAL A 62 15.39 -3.19 -2.07
CA VAL A 62 15.33 -3.92 -3.33
C VAL A 62 14.54 -5.23 -3.14
N ALA A 63 14.61 -5.83 -1.95
CA ALA A 63 13.89 -7.08 -1.68
C ALA A 63 12.38 -6.90 -1.76
N ILE A 64 11.85 -5.81 -1.22
CA ILE A 64 10.42 -5.49 -1.32
C ILE A 64 10.06 -5.19 -2.77
N ARG A 65 10.88 -4.43 -3.48
CA ARG A 65 10.67 -4.17 -4.90
C ARG A 65 10.52 -5.46 -5.70
N ASP A 66 11.42 -6.40 -5.49
CA ASP A 66 11.43 -7.66 -6.24
C ASP A 66 10.18 -8.49 -5.92
N ALA A 67 9.78 -8.53 -4.64
CA ALA A 67 8.56 -9.25 -4.25
C ALA A 67 7.32 -8.65 -4.91
N LEU A 68 7.21 -7.32 -4.93
CA LEU A 68 6.09 -6.64 -5.57
C LEU A 68 6.09 -6.85 -7.09
N ASP A 69 7.26 -6.87 -7.70
CA ASP A 69 7.37 -7.06 -9.15
C ASP A 69 6.83 -8.42 -9.60
N ILE A 70 6.92 -9.42 -8.75
CA ILE A 70 6.43 -10.77 -9.04
C ILE A 70 4.92 -10.89 -8.83
N PHE A 71 4.30 -9.99 -8.09
CA PHE A 71 2.88 -10.07 -7.74
C PHE A 71 1.97 -10.07 -8.98
N LYS A 72 2.25 -9.25 -9.97
CA LYS A 72 1.57 -9.20 -11.28
C LYS A 72 0.08 -8.87 -11.25
N LYS A 73 -0.41 -8.25 -10.19
CA LYS A 73 -1.79 -7.76 -10.06
C LYS A 73 -1.71 -6.30 -9.61
N PRO A 74 -2.83 -5.57 -9.53
CA PRO A 74 -2.77 -4.15 -9.17
C PRO A 74 -2.12 -3.90 -7.83
N ILE A 75 -1.21 -2.92 -7.80
CA ILE A 75 -0.53 -2.45 -6.59
C ILE A 75 -0.65 -0.94 -6.56
N ILE A 76 -1.09 -0.41 -5.43
CA ILE A 76 -1.12 1.04 -5.19
C ILE A 76 -0.10 1.36 -4.11
N GLU A 77 0.85 2.21 -4.44
CA GLU A 77 1.83 2.75 -3.48
C GLU A 77 1.20 3.90 -2.73
N LEU A 78 1.32 3.91 -1.41
CA LEU A 78 0.70 4.91 -0.56
C LEU A 78 1.72 5.51 0.39
N HIS A 79 1.74 6.83 0.48
CA HIS A 79 2.50 7.57 1.48
C HIS A 79 1.58 8.58 2.14
N ILE A 80 1.56 8.58 3.48
CA ILE A 80 0.73 9.50 4.26
C ILE A 80 1.24 10.92 4.09
N SER A 81 2.56 11.11 4.14
CA SER A 81 3.17 12.42 3.96
C SER A 81 3.50 12.68 2.49
N ASN A 82 3.74 13.95 2.18
CA ASN A 82 4.26 14.31 0.87
C ASN A 82 5.78 14.09 0.88
N ILE A 83 6.22 12.98 0.30
CA ILE A 83 7.63 12.59 0.27
C ILE A 83 8.50 13.61 -0.46
N TYR A 84 7.93 14.39 -1.37
CA TYR A 84 8.67 15.39 -2.14
C TYR A 84 8.95 16.66 -1.34
N LYS A 85 8.37 16.80 -0.15
CA LYS A 85 8.69 17.87 0.79
C LYS A 85 9.71 17.44 1.85
N ARG A 86 10.21 16.22 1.75
CA ARG A 86 11.15 15.65 2.71
C ARG A 86 12.56 15.67 2.14
N GLU A 87 13.51 15.05 2.86
CA GLU A 87 14.91 14.97 2.41
C GLU A 87 15.00 14.34 1.01
N GLU A 88 15.99 14.73 0.26
CA GLU A 88 16.16 14.26 -1.12
C GLU A 88 16.13 12.74 -1.25
N PHE A 89 16.75 12.00 -0.32
CA PHE A 89 16.77 10.54 -0.38
C PHE A 89 15.36 9.92 -0.21
N ARG A 90 14.40 10.67 0.40
CA ARG A 90 13.03 10.20 0.56
C ARG A 90 12.16 10.52 -0.65
N GLN A 91 12.65 11.31 -1.58
CA GLN A 91 11.90 11.67 -2.78
C GLN A 91 12.00 10.58 -3.85
N LYS A 92 12.95 9.66 -3.70
CA LYS A 92 13.13 8.56 -4.65
C LYS A 92 12.52 7.28 -4.10
N SER A 93 11.58 6.70 -4.84
CA SER A 93 10.97 5.43 -4.49
C SER A 93 11.58 4.32 -5.33
N LEU A 94 11.90 3.20 -4.69
CA LEU A 94 12.38 2.01 -5.40
C LEU A 94 11.23 1.17 -5.95
N ILE A 95 9.97 1.56 -5.70
CA ILE A 95 8.82 0.77 -6.15
C ILE A 95 7.88 1.52 -7.08
N SER A 96 8.00 2.85 -7.20
CA SER A 96 7.05 3.65 -7.98
C SER A 96 6.99 3.26 -9.46
N ASP A 97 8.06 2.75 -10.00
CA ASP A 97 8.11 2.38 -11.42
C ASP A 97 7.50 1.01 -11.72
N ILE A 98 7.25 0.19 -10.70
CA ILE A 98 6.69 -1.16 -10.90
C ILE A 98 5.27 -1.31 -10.36
N VAL A 99 4.74 -0.31 -9.64
CA VAL A 99 3.36 -0.36 -9.13
C VAL A 99 2.39 0.18 -10.17
N THR A 100 1.10 -0.07 -9.98
CA THR A 100 0.06 0.42 -10.89
C THR A 100 -0.09 1.93 -10.78
N GLY A 101 -0.04 2.46 -9.56
CA GLY A 101 -0.14 3.89 -9.33
C GLY A 101 0.17 4.22 -7.88
N GLY A 102 0.12 5.51 -7.55
CA GLY A 102 0.47 5.95 -6.20
C GLY A 102 -0.34 7.12 -5.70
N ILE A 103 -0.41 7.26 -4.38
CA ILE A 103 -1.04 8.37 -3.67
C ILE A 103 -0.05 8.83 -2.62
N PHE A 104 0.15 10.12 -2.50
CA PHE A 104 1.04 10.65 -1.46
C PHE A 104 0.53 11.98 -0.94
N GLY A 105 0.80 12.25 0.34
CA GLY A 105 0.60 13.58 0.92
C GLY A 105 -0.81 13.90 1.41
N LEU A 106 -1.72 12.94 1.42
CA LEU A 106 -3.12 13.18 1.78
C LEU A 106 -3.48 12.61 3.15
N GLY A 107 -2.48 12.23 3.93
CA GLY A 107 -2.71 11.69 5.27
C GLY A 107 -3.49 10.38 5.23
N ILE A 108 -4.27 10.15 6.27
CA ILE A 108 -5.09 8.94 6.41
C ILE A 108 -6.11 8.80 5.29
N GLU A 109 -6.62 9.91 4.77
CA GLU A 109 -7.56 9.90 3.66
C GLU A 109 -7.01 9.15 2.45
N GLY A 110 -5.69 9.10 2.31
CA GLY A 110 -5.05 8.34 1.23
C GLY A 110 -5.43 6.86 1.22
N TYR A 111 -5.64 6.25 2.39
CA TYR A 111 -6.07 4.85 2.45
C TYR A 111 -7.46 4.66 1.84
N ILE A 112 -8.37 5.58 2.14
CA ILE A 112 -9.74 5.53 1.59
C ILE A 112 -9.69 5.67 0.07
N LEU A 113 -8.91 6.63 -0.41
CA LEU A 113 -8.79 6.87 -1.84
C LEU A 113 -8.13 5.68 -2.56
N ALA A 114 -7.16 5.04 -1.92
CA ALA A 114 -6.52 3.85 -2.46
C ALA A 114 -7.52 2.69 -2.59
N ILE A 115 -8.37 2.50 -1.59
CA ILE A 115 -9.39 1.45 -1.61
C ILE A 115 -10.39 1.70 -2.75
N ILE A 116 -10.85 2.93 -2.90
CA ILE A 116 -11.76 3.31 -3.99
C ILE A 116 -11.09 3.03 -5.35
N SER A 117 -9.84 3.43 -5.50
CA SER A 117 -9.09 3.21 -6.74
C SER A 117 -8.88 1.71 -7.01
N MET A 118 -8.56 0.95 -5.96
CA MET A 118 -8.37 -0.49 -6.09
C MET A 118 -9.64 -1.18 -6.60
N GLN A 119 -10.80 -0.80 -6.07
CA GLN A 119 -12.06 -1.37 -6.54
C GLN A 119 -12.24 -1.17 -8.04
N LYS A 120 -11.93 0.03 -8.53
CA LYS A 120 -12.04 0.33 -9.96
C LYS A 120 -11.02 -0.46 -10.79
N LEU A 121 -9.81 -0.58 -10.30
CA LEU A 121 -8.77 -1.35 -10.97
C LEU A 121 -9.18 -2.83 -11.10
N LEU A 122 -9.73 -3.40 -10.06
CA LEU A 122 -10.13 -4.80 -10.05
C LEU A 122 -11.32 -5.05 -10.99
N LYS A 123 -12.23 -4.10 -11.13
CA LYS A 123 -13.34 -4.20 -12.09
C LYS A 123 -12.85 -4.16 -13.53
N ASN A 124 -11.84 -3.35 -13.81
CA ASN A 124 -11.32 -3.18 -15.16
C ASN A 124 -10.42 -4.33 -15.61
N GLU A 125 -10.01 -5.19 -14.67
CA GLU A 125 -9.19 -6.37 -14.95
C GLU A 125 -9.99 -7.52 -15.59
N ASN A 126 -11.31 -7.40 -15.60
CA ASN A 126 -12.18 -8.45 -16.18
C ASN A 126 -12.37 -8.24 -17.69
#